data_7001f0ef5b1e2ec446c9871ceb601c0e
#
_entry.id   7001f0ef5b1e2ec446c9871ceb601c0e
#
_cell.length_a   1.000
_cell.length_b   1.000
_cell.length_c   1.000
_cell.angle_alpha   90.00
_cell.angle_beta   90.00
_cell.angle_gamma   90.00
#
_symmetry.space_group_name_H-M   'P 1'
#
loop_
_entity.id
_entity.type
_entity.pdbx_description
1 polymer ?
#
loop_
_entity_poly.entity_id
_entity_poly.type
_entity_poly.pdbx_seq_one_letter_code
_entity_poly.pdbx_strand_id
1 'polypeptide(L)'
;MTVPTKENRMDHQSIRDQIGSIVSQHIPTNCHRFKFHIFDGVPQENSLGFRADPKPFDGQVIATTVDALFIKVSRADFAVVDRSLVTLVPEIGAKVSVTPYWRRDFNGERLDKLKQEMHTDVDGTRYSVTRIMLGGERLLLPLPALQCQYLCDMREQIETLRVSDGFRTLANLLVDSRASDFQIVDPSPTNILKSPPEISCAVQTNKFVGRFALIYDRPMDLYIIELRDGPNVVCRKEDIDTFSLPEIIEDLIDDGQWRFIKIELVKPAKSVRATA
;
A
#
# COMPACT_ATOMS: atom_id res chain seq x y z
N MET A 1 2.13 -18.47 -1.03
CA MET A 1 0.76 -18.09 -0.62
C MET A 1 0.16 -17.34 -1.79
N THR A 2 -0.99 -17.77 -2.27
CA THR A 2 -1.69 -17.12 -3.39
C THR A 2 -2.53 -15.97 -2.82
N VAL A 3 -2.39 -14.78 -3.40
CA VAL A 3 -3.23 -13.63 -3.01
C VAL A 3 -4.69 -13.95 -3.36
N PRO A 4 -5.65 -13.73 -2.46
CA PRO A 4 -7.06 -13.98 -2.75
C PRO A 4 -7.54 -13.11 -3.92
N THR A 5 -8.15 -13.75 -4.90
CA THR A 5 -8.87 -13.09 -5.98
C THR A 5 -10.08 -12.30 -5.44
N LYS A 6 -10.66 -11.39 -6.24
CA LYS A 6 -11.83 -10.55 -5.85
C LYS A 6 -12.99 -11.35 -5.20
N GLU A 7 -13.11 -12.62 -5.51
CA GLU A 7 -14.18 -13.52 -5.03
C GLU A 7 -13.98 -14.00 -3.57
N ASN A 8 -12.77 -13.85 -2.98
CA ASN A 8 -12.44 -14.35 -1.64
C ASN A 8 -12.21 -13.22 -0.62
N ARG A 9 -12.81 -12.05 -0.80
CA ARG A 9 -12.72 -10.98 0.20
C ARG A 9 -13.67 -11.23 1.35
N MET A 10 -13.21 -10.90 2.55
CA MET A 10 -14.03 -10.89 3.77
C MET A 10 -15.28 -10.04 3.57
N ASP A 11 -16.46 -10.61 3.84
CA ASP A 11 -17.74 -9.90 3.74
C ASP A 11 -17.93 -8.94 4.94
N HIS A 12 -17.81 -7.65 4.69
CA HIS A 12 -17.97 -6.60 5.69
C HIS A 12 -19.36 -6.58 6.33
N GLN A 13 -20.42 -6.96 5.60
CA GLN A 13 -21.76 -6.99 6.15
C GLN A 13 -21.90 -8.14 7.15
N SER A 14 -21.44 -9.31 6.79
CA SER A 14 -21.40 -10.47 7.68
C SER A 14 -20.61 -10.18 8.97
N ILE A 15 -19.47 -9.46 8.85
CA ILE A 15 -18.68 -9.05 10.02
C ILE A 15 -19.49 -8.10 10.92
N ARG A 16 -20.18 -7.09 10.35
CA ARG A 16 -21.00 -6.14 11.13
C ARG A 16 -22.12 -6.84 11.88
N ASP A 17 -22.74 -7.86 11.29
CA ASP A 17 -23.82 -8.61 11.90
C ASP A 17 -23.33 -9.52 13.05
N GLN A 18 -22.11 -10.05 12.94
CA GLN A 18 -21.56 -11.00 13.92
C GLN A 18 -20.78 -10.33 15.05
N ILE A 19 -20.15 -9.18 14.81
CA ILE A 19 -19.20 -8.59 15.75
C ILE A 19 -19.81 -8.30 17.11
N GLY A 20 -21.08 -7.86 17.17
CA GLY A 20 -21.78 -7.56 18.42
C GLY A 20 -21.83 -8.76 19.37
N SER A 21 -22.13 -9.95 18.86
CA SER A 21 -22.17 -11.18 19.65
C SER A 21 -20.78 -11.62 20.09
N ILE A 22 -19.77 -11.48 19.24
CA ILE A 22 -18.39 -11.89 19.52
C ILE A 22 -17.78 -11.03 20.63
N VAL A 23 -17.96 -9.69 20.54
CA VAL A 23 -17.29 -8.76 21.47
C VAL A 23 -18.06 -8.57 22.79
N SER A 24 -19.32 -8.98 22.89
CA SER A 24 -20.20 -8.78 24.05
C SER A 24 -19.57 -9.25 25.37
N GLN A 25 -18.88 -10.38 25.36
CA GLN A 25 -18.19 -10.94 26.54
C GLN A 25 -16.87 -10.23 26.89
N HIS A 26 -16.37 -9.39 25.98
CA HIS A 26 -15.10 -8.69 26.10
C HIS A 26 -15.24 -7.20 26.38
N ILE A 27 -16.49 -6.70 26.45
CA ILE A 27 -16.81 -5.31 26.78
C ILE A 27 -17.18 -5.25 28.28
N PRO A 28 -16.70 -4.24 29.03
CA PRO A 28 -17.13 -4.02 30.42
C PRO A 28 -18.63 -3.75 30.50
N THR A 29 -19.26 -4.21 31.58
CA THR A 29 -20.73 -4.08 31.81
C THR A 29 -21.25 -2.65 31.77
N ASN A 30 -20.41 -1.67 32.07
CA ASN A 30 -20.75 -0.25 32.04
C ASN A 30 -20.42 0.45 30.70
N CYS A 31 -20.06 -0.32 29.66
CA CYS A 31 -19.73 0.20 28.35
C CYS A 31 -20.81 -0.22 27.34
N HIS A 32 -21.61 0.75 26.88
CA HIS A 32 -22.73 0.50 25.95
C HIS A 32 -22.35 0.70 24.48
N ARG A 33 -21.13 1.16 24.20
CA ARG A 33 -20.65 1.41 22.82
C ARG A 33 -19.25 0.87 22.66
N PHE A 34 -19.00 0.26 21.51
CA PHE A 34 -17.67 -0.16 21.10
C PHE A 34 -17.35 0.36 19.70
N LYS A 35 -16.06 0.42 19.39
CA LYS A 35 -15.56 0.73 18.05
C LYS A 35 -14.89 -0.50 17.48
N PHE A 36 -14.91 -0.63 16.16
CA PHE A 36 -14.12 -1.62 15.47
C PHE A 36 -13.62 -1.10 14.14
N HIS A 37 -12.49 -1.63 13.72
CA HIS A 37 -11.84 -1.33 12.45
C HIS A 37 -11.61 -2.63 11.69
N ILE A 38 -11.91 -2.62 10.39
CA ILE A 38 -11.71 -3.77 9.51
C ILE A 38 -10.40 -3.56 8.75
N PHE A 39 -9.57 -4.61 8.72
CA PHE A 39 -8.30 -4.65 8.02
C PHE A 39 -8.35 -5.77 6.97
N ASP A 40 -8.66 -5.42 5.73
CA ASP A 40 -8.79 -6.28 4.56
C ASP A 40 -7.74 -5.98 3.48
N GLY A 41 -6.65 -5.34 3.88
CA GLY A 41 -5.53 -4.96 3.02
C GLY A 41 -5.68 -3.60 2.36
N VAL A 42 -6.87 -2.98 2.35
CA VAL A 42 -7.09 -1.61 1.83
C VAL A 42 -7.69 -0.74 2.92
N PRO A 43 -7.07 0.42 3.25
CA PRO A 43 -7.61 1.30 4.27
C PRO A 43 -9.01 1.82 3.92
N GLN A 44 -9.87 1.84 4.93
CA GLN A 44 -11.23 2.36 4.79
C GLN A 44 -11.20 3.88 4.60
N GLU A 45 -12.12 4.38 3.80
CA GLU A 45 -12.33 5.81 3.61
C GLU A 45 -12.99 6.41 4.85
N ASN A 46 -12.48 7.54 5.32
CA ASN A 46 -13.06 8.27 6.44
C ASN A 46 -14.20 9.17 5.97
N SER A 47 -14.89 9.82 6.92
CA SER A 47 -16.02 10.71 6.65
C SER A 47 -15.68 11.95 5.81
N LEU A 48 -14.40 12.24 5.61
CA LEU A 48 -13.90 13.36 4.80
C LEU A 48 -13.46 12.92 3.39
N GLY A 49 -13.68 11.66 3.02
CA GLY A 49 -13.26 11.12 1.73
C GLY A 49 -11.78 10.78 1.61
N PHE A 50 -11.06 10.69 2.74
CA PHE A 50 -9.64 10.34 2.74
C PHE A 50 -9.42 8.92 3.27
N ARG A 51 -8.45 8.22 2.69
CA ARG A 51 -7.91 6.97 3.22
C ARG A 51 -6.57 7.27 3.89
N ALA A 52 -6.50 7.05 5.20
CA ALA A 52 -5.28 7.23 5.97
C ALA A 52 -4.51 5.91 6.06
N ASP A 53 -3.19 5.99 6.05
CA ASP A 53 -2.34 4.83 6.28
C ASP A 53 -2.56 4.30 7.70
N PRO A 54 -2.88 3.00 7.88
CA PRO A 54 -3.12 2.45 9.20
C PRO A 54 -1.82 2.39 10.01
N LYS A 55 -1.98 2.50 11.34
CA LYS A 55 -0.85 2.39 12.27
C LYS A 55 -0.76 0.96 12.80
N PRO A 56 0.43 0.45 13.10
CA PRO A 56 0.61 -0.78 13.85
C PRO A 56 -0.10 -0.68 15.20
N PHE A 57 -0.60 -1.80 15.70
CA PHE A 57 -1.27 -1.89 16.99
C PHE A 57 -1.02 -3.23 17.67
N ASP A 58 -1.13 -3.23 19.00
CA ASP A 58 -1.08 -4.44 19.80
C ASP A 58 -2.48 -4.81 20.28
N GLY A 59 -2.72 -6.10 20.48
CA GLY A 59 -3.99 -6.56 20.98
C GLY A 59 -3.99 -8.01 21.44
N GLN A 60 -5.16 -8.48 21.88
CA GLN A 60 -5.38 -9.86 22.26
C GLN A 60 -6.40 -10.50 21.33
N VAL A 61 -6.08 -11.65 20.77
CA VAL A 61 -7.01 -12.45 19.95
C VAL A 61 -8.14 -12.94 20.83
N ILE A 62 -9.37 -12.57 20.51
CA ILE A 62 -10.58 -12.95 21.29
C ILE A 62 -11.43 -14.00 20.59
N ALA A 63 -11.39 -14.04 19.25
CA ALA A 63 -12.08 -15.03 18.45
C ALA A 63 -11.41 -15.20 17.08
N THR A 64 -11.64 -16.34 16.46
CA THR A 64 -11.21 -16.66 15.10
C THR A 64 -12.37 -17.35 14.39
N THR A 65 -12.72 -16.85 13.20
CA THR A 65 -13.67 -17.48 12.28
C THR A 65 -12.94 -18.04 11.05
N VAL A 66 -13.67 -18.54 10.08
CA VAL A 66 -13.10 -18.98 8.80
C VAL A 66 -12.43 -17.82 8.08
N ASP A 67 -13.05 -16.62 8.13
CA ASP A 67 -12.65 -15.47 7.31
C ASP A 67 -11.91 -14.39 8.09
N ALA A 68 -12.04 -14.36 9.42
CA ALA A 68 -11.55 -13.22 10.21
C ALA A 68 -10.92 -13.61 11.55
N LEU A 69 -9.97 -12.77 11.99
CA LEU A 69 -9.43 -12.72 13.33
C LEU A 69 -10.01 -11.50 14.06
N PHE A 70 -10.55 -11.72 15.26
CA PHE A 70 -11.07 -10.66 16.11
C PHE A 70 -10.07 -10.38 17.23
N ILE A 71 -9.59 -9.15 17.29
CA ILE A 71 -8.53 -8.72 18.19
C ILE A 71 -9.04 -7.57 19.06
N LYS A 72 -8.95 -7.73 20.37
CA LYS A 72 -9.23 -6.66 21.31
C LYS A 72 -8.00 -5.76 21.46
N VAL A 73 -8.12 -4.51 21.03
CA VAL A 73 -7.05 -3.51 21.03
C VAL A 73 -7.04 -2.72 22.35
N SER A 74 -8.24 -2.31 22.79
CA SER A 74 -8.38 -1.59 24.06
C SER A 74 -9.67 -2.00 24.79
N ARG A 75 -10.08 -1.21 25.79
CA ARG A 75 -11.26 -1.51 26.62
C ARG A 75 -12.55 -1.73 25.81
N ALA A 76 -12.76 -0.95 24.74
CA ALA A 76 -13.95 -1.01 23.89
C ALA A 76 -13.59 -0.78 22.40
N ASP A 77 -12.36 -1.10 22.02
CA ASP A 77 -11.88 -0.95 20.66
C ASP A 77 -11.36 -2.30 20.15
N PHE A 78 -11.79 -2.68 18.95
CA PHE A 78 -11.53 -3.98 18.36
C PHE A 78 -11.01 -3.82 16.94
N ALA A 79 -10.18 -4.76 16.52
CA ALA A 79 -9.74 -4.92 15.15
C ALA A 79 -10.27 -6.24 14.59
N VAL A 80 -10.76 -6.21 13.37
CA VAL A 80 -11.16 -7.39 12.61
C VAL A 80 -10.20 -7.49 11.41
N VAL A 81 -9.41 -8.56 11.39
CA VAL A 81 -8.35 -8.74 10.38
C VAL A 81 -8.75 -9.89 9.47
N ASP A 82 -8.69 -9.66 8.17
CA ASP A 82 -8.93 -10.70 7.15
C ASP A 82 -7.92 -11.83 7.31
N ARG A 83 -8.43 -13.02 7.61
CA ARG A 83 -7.60 -14.20 7.87
C ARG A 83 -6.81 -14.66 6.66
N SER A 84 -7.29 -14.39 5.46
CA SER A 84 -6.60 -14.76 4.23
C SER A 84 -5.33 -13.94 3.97
N LEU A 85 -5.24 -12.76 4.60
CA LEU A 85 -4.13 -11.83 4.45
C LEU A 85 -3.09 -11.92 5.58
N VAL A 86 -3.29 -12.75 6.60
CA VAL A 86 -2.34 -12.80 7.71
C VAL A 86 -1.19 -13.77 7.46
N THR A 87 -0.02 -13.39 7.94
CA THR A 87 1.19 -14.23 7.87
C THR A 87 1.20 -15.36 8.89
N LEU A 88 0.44 -15.19 9.98
CA LEU A 88 0.33 -16.14 11.08
C LEU A 88 -1.08 -16.09 11.67
N VAL A 89 -1.70 -17.23 11.95
CA VAL A 89 -2.97 -17.33 12.66
C VAL A 89 -2.69 -17.69 14.12
N PRO A 90 -2.77 -16.73 15.07
CA PRO A 90 -2.49 -16.99 16.46
C PRO A 90 -3.67 -17.67 17.15
N GLU A 91 -3.40 -18.35 18.28
CA GLU A 91 -4.44 -18.95 19.11
C GLU A 91 -5.28 -17.89 19.85
N ILE A 92 -6.54 -18.22 20.14
CA ILE A 92 -7.42 -17.37 20.96
C ILE A 92 -6.78 -17.18 22.36
N GLY A 93 -6.74 -15.93 22.83
CA GLY A 93 -6.08 -15.54 24.07
C GLY A 93 -4.63 -15.07 23.91
N ALA A 94 -4.00 -15.31 22.77
CA ALA A 94 -2.65 -14.84 22.49
C ALA A 94 -2.61 -13.30 22.38
N LYS A 95 -1.51 -12.69 22.83
CA LYS A 95 -1.21 -11.27 22.58
C LYS A 95 -0.35 -11.15 21.32
N VAL A 96 -0.75 -10.25 20.46
CA VAL A 96 -0.14 -10.05 19.13
C VAL A 96 0.16 -8.59 18.86
N SER A 97 1.18 -8.35 18.06
CA SER A 97 1.43 -7.08 17.38
C SER A 97 1.03 -7.23 15.93
N VAL A 98 0.23 -6.30 15.44
CA VAL A 98 -0.33 -6.33 14.09
C VAL A 98 0.17 -5.13 13.32
N THR A 99 0.74 -5.40 12.16
CA THR A 99 1.28 -4.38 11.27
C THR A 99 0.55 -4.48 9.92
N PRO A 100 -0.51 -3.65 9.70
CA PRO A 100 -1.18 -3.53 8.42
C PRO A 100 -0.27 -2.87 7.38
N TYR A 101 -0.63 -2.97 6.11
CA TYR A 101 0.05 -2.22 5.05
C TYR A 101 -0.08 -0.71 5.28
N TRP A 102 1.03 0.02 4.99
CA TRP A 102 1.06 1.47 4.85
C TRP A 102 1.92 1.87 3.66
N ARG A 103 1.62 3.01 3.05
CA ARG A 103 2.43 3.53 1.94
C ARG A 103 3.76 4.07 2.46
N ARG A 104 4.81 3.77 1.73
CA ARG A 104 6.20 4.15 2.04
C ARG A 104 6.85 4.76 0.80
N ASP A 105 7.90 5.50 1.03
CA ASP A 105 8.80 5.97 -0.02
C ASP A 105 9.83 4.88 -0.41
N PHE A 106 10.68 5.20 -1.40
CA PHE A 106 11.73 4.29 -1.87
C PHE A 106 12.83 4.02 -0.83
N ASN A 107 12.88 4.76 0.28
CA ASN A 107 13.77 4.53 1.41
C ASN A 107 13.09 3.71 2.53
N GLY A 108 11.81 3.35 2.38
CA GLY A 108 11.01 2.63 3.37
C GLY A 108 10.38 3.50 4.45
N GLU A 109 10.45 4.83 4.33
CA GLU A 109 9.83 5.79 5.27
C GLU A 109 8.33 5.92 4.99
N ARG A 110 7.54 6.15 6.05
CA ARG A 110 6.09 6.36 5.93
C ARG A 110 5.76 7.69 5.24
N LEU A 111 4.81 7.69 4.30
CA LEU A 111 4.35 8.90 3.62
C LEU A 111 3.47 9.80 4.50
N ASP A 112 2.90 9.27 5.60
CA ASP A 112 2.10 10.03 6.57
C ASP A 112 2.91 10.54 7.77
N LYS A 113 4.25 10.51 7.68
CA LYS A 113 5.15 11.01 8.72
C LYS A 113 4.95 12.51 8.91
N LEU A 114 4.79 12.91 10.15
CA LEU A 114 4.72 14.33 10.51
C LEU A 114 6.04 15.02 10.19
N LYS A 115 5.98 16.10 9.43
CA LYS A 115 7.16 16.96 9.17
C LYS A 115 7.14 18.16 10.10
N GLN A 116 8.24 18.34 10.80
CA GLN A 116 8.49 19.56 11.58
C GLN A 116 9.36 20.49 10.74
N GLU A 117 8.85 21.67 10.45
CA GLU A 117 9.57 22.73 9.75
C GLU A 117 9.85 23.87 10.72
N MET A 118 11.12 24.34 10.76
CA MET A 118 11.49 25.52 11.52
C MET A 118 11.25 26.75 10.66
N HIS A 119 10.40 27.64 11.14
CA HIS A 119 10.15 28.94 10.52
C HIS A 119 10.76 30.05 11.36
N THR A 120 11.15 31.14 10.70
CA THR A 120 11.63 32.34 11.36
C THR A 120 10.70 33.49 10.99
N ASP A 121 10.13 34.15 11.97
CA ASP A 121 9.25 35.30 11.74
C ASP A 121 10.06 36.55 11.38
N VAL A 122 9.39 37.63 10.99
CA VAL A 122 9.96 38.91 10.56
C VAL A 122 10.76 39.56 11.70
N ASP A 123 10.40 39.30 12.95
CA ASP A 123 11.10 39.77 14.16
C ASP A 123 12.31 38.88 14.56
N GLY A 124 12.61 37.82 13.79
CA GLY A 124 13.70 36.87 14.10
C GLY A 124 13.32 35.74 15.04
N THR A 125 12.08 35.68 15.53
CA THR A 125 11.58 34.59 16.38
C THR A 125 11.52 33.29 15.61
N ARG A 126 12.11 32.20 16.11
CA ARG A 126 12.06 30.87 15.54
C ARG A 126 10.95 30.06 16.18
N TYR A 127 10.13 29.44 15.35
CA TYR A 127 9.06 28.53 15.80
C TYR A 127 9.00 27.27 14.93
N SER A 128 8.51 26.18 15.53
CA SER A 128 8.34 24.92 14.84
C SER A 128 6.88 24.77 14.38
N VAL A 129 6.68 24.48 13.10
CA VAL A 129 5.37 24.16 12.52
C VAL A 129 5.34 22.68 12.20
N THR A 130 4.32 21.98 12.68
CA THR A 130 4.08 20.59 12.29
C THR A 130 3.11 20.56 11.11
N ARG A 131 3.60 20.11 9.95
CA ARG A 131 2.79 19.94 8.76
C ARG A 131 2.18 18.53 8.76
N ILE A 132 0.86 18.47 8.59
CA ILE A 132 0.11 17.23 8.43
C ILE A 132 -0.49 17.23 7.02
N MET A 133 -0.14 16.23 6.21
CA MET A 133 -0.76 16.03 4.90
C MET A 133 -1.88 14.99 5.03
N LEU A 134 -3.12 15.43 4.86
CA LEU A 134 -4.27 14.54 4.85
C LEU A 134 -4.20 13.64 3.61
N GLY A 135 -4.18 12.32 3.84
CA GLY A 135 -4.00 11.34 2.77
C GLY A 135 -2.56 10.99 2.43
N GLY A 136 -1.58 11.52 3.19
CA GLY A 136 -0.14 11.29 2.97
C GLY A 136 0.47 12.19 1.90
N GLU A 137 1.79 12.20 1.83
CA GLU A 137 2.52 12.97 0.82
C GLU A 137 2.50 12.26 -0.54
N ARG A 138 2.63 13.06 -1.61
CA ARG A 138 2.88 12.53 -2.95
C ARG A 138 4.26 11.86 -2.96
N LEU A 139 4.30 10.61 -3.39
CA LEU A 139 5.53 9.90 -3.60
C LEU A 139 6.18 10.34 -4.90
N LEU A 140 7.40 10.82 -4.81
CA LEU A 140 8.20 11.23 -5.96
C LEU A 140 9.14 10.10 -6.39
N LEU A 141 9.28 9.93 -7.71
CA LEU A 141 10.28 9.02 -8.27
C LEU A 141 11.70 9.55 -8.00
N PRO A 142 12.66 8.67 -7.65
CA PRO A 142 14.05 9.07 -7.41
C PRO A 142 14.81 9.28 -8.74
N LEU A 143 14.33 10.23 -9.54
CA LEU A 143 14.89 10.57 -10.84
C LEU A 143 15.71 11.87 -10.76
N PRO A 144 16.73 12.02 -11.63
CA PRO A 144 17.45 13.28 -11.77
C PRO A 144 16.55 14.37 -12.37
N ALA A 145 17.08 15.59 -12.52
CA ALA A 145 16.39 16.65 -13.25
C ALA A 145 16.19 16.24 -14.70
N LEU A 146 14.97 16.41 -15.21
CA LEU A 146 14.55 16.02 -16.55
C LEU A 146 14.51 17.24 -17.48
N GLN A 147 14.89 17.04 -18.74
CA GLN A 147 14.87 18.08 -19.78
C GLN A 147 13.71 17.88 -20.76
N CYS A 148 13.38 16.65 -21.11
CA CYS A 148 12.30 16.30 -22.00
C CYS A 148 10.94 16.50 -21.32
N GLN A 149 10.05 17.33 -21.89
CA GLN A 149 8.72 17.57 -21.33
C GLN A 149 7.90 16.29 -21.22
N TYR A 150 7.93 15.41 -22.22
CA TYR A 150 7.19 14.13 -22.17
C TYR A 150 7.67 13.23 -21.03
N LEU A 151 8.96 13.28 -20.69
CA LEU A 151 9.49 12.55 -19.57
C LEU A 151 9.03 13.14 -18.21
N CYS A 152 8.86 14.47 -18.16
CA CYS A 152 8.25 15.13 -17.00
C CYS A 152 6.79 14.71 -16.84
N ASP A 153 6.04 14.64 -17.96
CA ASP A 153 4.63 14.22 -17.95
C ASP A 153 4.49 12.74 -17.54
N MET A 154 5.35 11.86 -18.07
CA MET A 154 5.43 10.45 -17.66
C MET A 154 5.68 10.29 -16.16
N ARG A 155 6.65 11.05 -15.63
CA ARG A 155 6.92 11.06 -14.19
C ARG A 155 5.69 11.48 -13.41
N GLU A 156 5.04 12.58 -13.80
CA GLU A 156 3.85 13.07 -13.13
C GLU A 156 2.72 12.05 -13.13
N GLN A 157 2.51 11.36 -14.24
CA GLN A 157 1.51 10.30 -14.35
C GLN A 157 1.81 9.13 -13.43
N ILE A 158 3.05 8.63 -13.38
CA ILE A 158 3.44 7.56 -12.44
C ILE A 158 3.22 8.00 -10.97
N GLU A 159 3.49 9.24 -10.65
CA GLU A 159 3.36 9.78 -9.29
C GLU A 159 1.92 10.10 -8.89
N THR A 160 0.98 10.24 -9.84
CA THR A 160 -0.40 10.70 -9.57
C THR A 160 -1.50 9.72 -9.94
N LEU A 161 -1.31 8.91 -11.01
CA LEU A 161 -2.32 7.94 -11.44
C LEU A 161 -2.51 6.87 -10.37
N ARG A 162 -3.77 6.65 -10.00
CA ARG A 162 -4.14 5.65 -9.00
C ARG A 162 -4.34 4.29 -9.64
N VAL A 163 -3.92 3.25 -8.94
CA VAL A 163 -4.19 1.86 -9.30
C VAL A 163 -5.61 1.45 -8.88
N SER A 164 -6.03 0.25 -9.23
CA SER A 164 -7.42 -0.24 -9.08
C SER A 164 -7.96 -0.21 -7.65
N ASP A 165 -7.09 -0.24 -6.63
CA ASP A 165 -7.50 -0.15 -5.23
C ASP A 165 -7.95 1.28 -4.80
N GLY A 166 -7.67 2.30 -5.63
CA GLY A 166 -8.01 3.70 -5.38
C GLY A 166 -7.27 4.35 -4.21
N PHE A 167 -6.27 3.67 -3.64
CA PHE A 167 -5.46 4.15 -2.51
C PHE A 167 -4.01 4.40 -2.90
N ARG A 168 -3.39 3.47 -3.62
CA ARG A 168 -2.01 3.58 -4.10
C ARG A 168 -1.96 4.33 -5.44
N THR A 169 -0.83 4.98 -5.70
CA THR A 169 -0.46 5.45 -7.04
C THR A 169 0.45 4.42 -7.72
N LEU A 170 0.73 4.61 -9.03
CA LEU A 170 1.73 3.78 -9.73
C LEU A 170 3.11 3.86 -9.06
N ALA A 171 3.50 5.02 -8.52
CA ALA A 171 4.75 5.14 -7.75
C ALA A 171 4.72 4.24 -6.50
N ASN A 172 3.59 4.16 -5.77
CA ASN A 172 3.46 3.23 -4.63
C ASN A 172 3.55 1.76 -5.08
N LEU A 173 2.92 1.43 -6.21
CA LEU A 173 3.01 0.08 -6.79
C LEU A 173 4.47 -0.28 -7.13
N LEU A 174 5.24 0.66 -7.68
CA LEU A 174 6.67 0.45 -7.93
C LEU A 174 7.45 0.20 -6.63
N VAL A 175 7.17 0.94 -5.54
CA VAL A 175 7.78 0.66 -4.22
C VAL A 175 7.43 -0.74 -3.74
N ASP A 176 6.17 -1.15 -3.86
CA ASP A 176 5.71 -2.48 -3.45
C ASP A 176 6.31 -3.58 -4.31
N SER A 177 6.59 -3.29 -5.60
CA SER A 177 7.33 -4.15 -6.52
C SER A 177 8.84 -4.13 -6.29
N ARG A 178 9.34 -3.51 -5.21
CA ARG A 178 10.77 -3.37 -4.87
C ARG A 178 11.57 -2.70 -5.98
N ALA A 179 11.00 -1.67 -6.61
CA ALA A 179 11.66 -0.95 -7.67
C ALA A 179 12.95 -0.28 -7.19
N SER A 180 14.00 -0.45 -7.97
CA SER A 180 15.34 0.09 -7.72
C SER A 180 16.06 0.35 -9.04
N ASP A 181 17.26 0.91 -9.00
CA ASP A 181 18.09 1.16 -10.19
C ASP A 181 17.29 1.87 -11.31
N PHE A 182 16.73 3.04 -10.97
CA PHE A 182 15.99 3.86 -11.92
C PHE A 182 16.92 4.41 -12.99
N GLN A 183 16.51 4.26 -14.25
CA GLN A 183 17.22 4.75 -15.41
C GLN A 183 16.24 5.52 -16.31
N ILE A 184 16.76 6.48 -17.05
CA ILE A 184 15.97 7.30 -17.97
C ILE A 184 16.65 7.39 -19.33
N VAL A 185 15.85 7.50 -20.38
CA VAL A 185 16.26 8.03 -21.67
C VAL A 185 15.63 9.40 -21.80
N ASP A 186 16.44 10.46 -21.69
CA ASP A 186 16.02 11.87 -21.72
C ASP A 186 16.48 12.54 -23.03
N PRO A 187 15.74 12.36 -24.14
CA PRO A 187 16.14 12.82 -25.45
C PRO A 187 15.96 14.33 -25.61
N SER A 188 16.84 14.96 -26.39
CA SER A 188 16.60 16.30 -26.88
C SER A 188 15.38 16.35 -27.84
N PRO A 189 14.70 17.50 -27.98
CA PRO A 189 13.52 17.62 -28.84
C PRO A 189 13.73 17.19 -30.30
N THR A 190 14.96 17.30 -30.80
CA THR A 190 15.33 16.91 -32.16
C THR A 190 15.56 15.39 -32.32
N ASN A 191 15.74 14.68 -31.22
CA ASN A 191 16.13 13.28 -31.23
C ASN A 191 15.04 12.32 -30.73
N ILE A 192 13.91 12.87 -30.30
CA ILE A 192 12.83 12.15 -29.63
C ILE A 192 12.21 10.99 -30.44
N LEU A 193 12.23 11.09 -31.78
CA LEU A 193 11.74 10.03 -32.66
C LEU A 193 12.72 8.87 -32.80
N LYS A 194 14.02 9.14 -32.65
CA LYS A 194 15.07 8.12 -32.75
C LYS A 194 15.37 7.45 -31.40
N SER A 195 15.17 8.20 -30.35
CA SER A 195 15.41 7.78 -28.98
C SER A 195 14.19 8.18 -28.15
N PRO A 196 13.13 7.36 -28.08
CA PRO A 196 11.92 7.66 -27.33
C PRO A 196 12.23 7.89 -25.84
N PRO A 197 11.49 8.81 -25.17
CA PRO A 197 11.60 8.98 -23.74
C PRO A 197 11.25 7.68 -23.01
N GLU A 198 12.09 7.28 -22.04
CA GLU A 198 11.91 6.06 -21.26
C GLU A 198 12.20 6.32 -19.79
N ILE A 199 11.36 5.75 -18.91
CA ILE A 199 11.62 5.56 -17.49
C ILE A 199 11.66 4.06 -17.25
N SER A 200 12.76 3.55 -16.71
CA SER A 200 12.88 2.13 -16.39
C SER A 200 13.48 1.91 -15.01
N CYS A 201 13.15 0.76 -14.40
CA CYS A 201 13.67 0.35 -13.10
C CYS A 201 13.73 -1.18 -13.00
N ALA A 202 14.62 -1.68 -12.15
CA ALA A 202 14.60 -3.08 -11.75
C ALA A 202 13.40 -3.32 -10.82
N VAL A 203 12.65 -4.40 -11.01
CA VAL A 203 11.53 -4.83 -10.16
C VAL A 203 11.71 -6.27 -9.73
N GLN A 204 11.15 -6.60 -8.55
CA GLN A 204 11.23 -7.95 -7.99
C GLN A 204 9.92 -8.32 -7.33
N THR A 205 9.07 -9.03 -8.04
CA THR A 205 7.78 -9.55 -7.56
C THR A 205 7.67 -11.05 -7.86
N ASN A 206 6.61 -11.70 -7.39
CA ASN A 206 6.33 -13.08 -7.74
C ASN A 206 5.85 -13.25 -9.20
N LYS A 207 5.39 -12.16 -9.84
CA LYS A 207 5.00 -12.17 -11.24
C LYS A 207 6.18 -12.01 -12.17
N PHE A 208 7.13 -11.14 -11.79
CA PHE A 208 8.27 -10.82 -12.65
C PHE A 208 9.47 -10.34 -11.83
N VAL A 209 10.66 -10.78 -12.25
CA VAL A 209 11.96 -10.31 -11.76
C VAL A 209 12.77 -9.86 -12.97
N GLY A 210 13.12 -8.59 -13.02
CA GLY A 210 13.87 -8.02 -14.16
C GLY A 210 13.67 -6.51 -14.24
N ARG A 211 13.77 -5.95 -15.44
CA ARG A 211 13.61 -4.51 -15.68
C ARG A 211 12.23 -4.21 -16.27
N PHE A 212 11.48 -3.38 -15.59
CA PHE A 212 10.29 -2.72 -16.10
C PHE A 212 10.70 -1.45 -16.84
N ALA A 213 10.15 -1.19 -18.02
CA ALA A 213 10.36 0.03 -18.79
C ALA A 213 9.03 0.58 -19.30
N LEU A 214 8.79 1.87 -19.08
CA LEU A 214 7.72 2.67 -19.66
C LEU A 214 8.33 3.59 -20.69
N ILE A 215 7.85 3.51 -21.93
CA ILE A 215 8.35 4.24 -23.09
C ILE A 215 7.19 5.06 -23.68
N TYR A 216 7.45 6.29 -24.06
CA TYR A 216 6.46 7.11 -24.75
C TYR A 216 6.68 7.09 -26.26
N ASP A 217 5.67 6.60 -26.98
CA ASP A 217 5.62 6.63 -28.45
C ASP A 217 4.98 7.94 -28.93
N ARG A 218 5.82 8.93 -29.24
CA ARG A 218 5.37 10.24 -29.66
C ARG A 218 4.50 10.24 -30.93
N PRO A 219 4.82 9.47 -32.01
CA PRO A 219 3.98 9.42 -33.21
C PRO A 219 2.54 9.00 -32.93
N MET A 220 2.33 8.08 -32.02
CA MET A 220 1.01 7.56 -31.67
C MET A 220 0.36 8.28 -30.50
N ASP A 221 1.14 9.07 -29.72
CA ASP A 221 0.73 9.67 -28.45
C ASP A 221 0.24 8.63 -27.43
N LEU A 222 0.95 7.49 -27.37
CA LEU A 222 0.64 6.32 -26.58
C LEU A 222 1.87 5.82 -25.82
N TYR A 223 1.66 4.86 -24.91
CA TYR A 223 2.74 4.24 -24.16
C TYR A 223 3.03 2.83 -24.65
N ILE A 224 4.28 2.44 -24.46
CA ILE A 224 4.77 1.08 -24.61
C ILE A 224 5.33 0.63 -23.25
N ILE A 225 4.97 -0.57 -22.81
CA ILE A 225 5.55 -1.19 -21.63
C ILE A 225 6.37 -2.40 -22.06
N GLU A 226 7.59 -2.47 -21.56
CA GLU A 226 8.45 -3.64 -21.73
C GLU A 226 8.84 -4.22 -20.38
N LEU A 227 8.83 -5.55 -20.32
CA LEU A 227 9.51 -6.32 -19.28
C LEU A 227 10.75 -6.95 -19.90
N ARG A 228 11.92 -6.68 -19.31
CA ARG A 228 13.22 -7.10 -19.85
C ARG A 228 13.95 -8.01 -18.85
N ASP A 229 14.42 -9.16 -19.32
CA ASP A 229 15.35 -10.03 -18.59
C ASP A 229 16.73 -9.90 -19.23
N GLY A 230 17.62 -9.15 -18.58
CA GLY A 230 18.88 -8.70 -19.16
C GLY A 230 18.64 -7.94 -20.48
N PRO A 231 19.23 -8.40 -21.60
CA PRO A 231 19.05 -7.75 -22.91
C PRO A 231 17.75 -8.15 -23.62
N ASN A 232 17.02 -9.17 -23.13
CA ASN A 232 15.86 -9.72 -23.81
C ASN A 232 14.56 -9.09 -23.35
N VAL A 233 13.71 -8.66 -24.30
CA VAL A 233 12.33 -8.27 -24.02
C VAL A 233 11.49 -9.54 -23.91
N VAL A 234 10.98 -9.83 -22.70
CA VAL A 234 10.16 -11.01 -22.41
C VAL A 234 8.67 -10.74 -22.53
N CYS A 235 8.27 -9.47 -22.39
CA CYS A 235 6.90 -9.01 -22.59
C CYS A 235 6.94 -7.61 -23.17
N ARG A 236 6.11 -7.34 -24.18
CA ARG A 236 5.91 -5.99 -24.74
C ARG A 236 4.43 -5.75 -24.96
N LYS A 237 3.95 -4.64 -24.46
CA LYS A 237 2.60 -4.13 -24.65
C LYS A 237 2.70 -2.78 -25.31
N GLU A 238 1.96 -2.57 -26.38
CA GLU A 238 1.93 -1.34 -27.16
C GLU A 238 0.52 -0.72 -27.17
N ASP A 239 0.38 0.45 -27.71
CA ASP A 239 -0.89 1.18 -27.88
C ASP A 239 -1.64 1.42 -26.56
N ILE A 240 -0.90 1.77 -25.50
CA ILE A 240 -1.45 1.96 -24.16
C ILE A 240 -1.76 3.46 -23.96
N ASP A 241 -3.01 3.77 -23.71
CA ASP A 241 -3.41 5.13 -23.31
C ASP A 241 -3.17 5.35 -21.80
N THR A 242 -3.21 6.63 -21.40
CA THR A 242 -2.98 7.06 -20.01
C THR A 242 -3.97 6.41 -18.99
N PHE A 243 -5.22 6.14 -19.42
CA PHE A 243 -6.24 5.61 -18.52
C PHE A 243 -6.08 4.12 -18.28
N SER A 244 -5.62 3.39 -19.30
CA SER A 244 -5.34 1.95 -19.24
C SER A 244 -4.00 1.63 -18.56
N LEU A 245 -3.11 2.63 -18.45
CA LEU A 245 -1.75 2.45 -17.93
C LEU A 245 -1.70 1.81 -16.53
N PRO A 246 -2.50 2.25 -15.53
CA PRO A 246 -2.46 1.65 -14.20
C PRO A 246 -2.86 0.18 -14.18
N GLU A 247 -3.93 -0.20 -14.89
CA GLU A 247 -4.42 -1.57 -14.94
C GLU A 247 -3.39 -2.51 -15.57
N ILE A 248 -2.77 -2.09 -16.69
CA ILE A 248 -1.78 -2.90 -17.39
C ILE A 248 -0.52 -3.09 -16.55
N ILE A 249 -0.03 -2.03 -15.87
CA ILE A 249 1.14 -2.15 -14.99
C ILE A 249 0.84 -3.06 -13.80
N GLU A 250 -0.35 -2.90 -13.18
CA GLU A 250 -0.82 -3.75 -12.08
C GLU A 250 -0.87 -5.23 -12.50
N ASP A 251 -1.43 -5.51 -13.67
CA ASP A 251 -1.47 -6.87 -14.21
C ASP A 251 -0.10 -7.49 -14.44
N LEU A 252 0.87 -6.69 -14.87
CA LEU A 252 2.21 -7.17 -15.22
C LEU A 252 3.10 -7.41 -14.00
N ILE A 253 3.07 -6.53 -13.00
CA ILE A 253 4.07 -6.54 -11.92
C ILE A 253 3.50 -6.55 -10.50
N ASP A 254 2.22 -6.19 -10.25
CA ASP A 254 1.66 -6.24 -8.90
C ASP A 254 1.25 -7.66 -8.53
N ASP A 255 1.96 -8.27 -7.60
CA ASP A 255 1.66 -9.62 -7.09
C ASP A 255 0.73 -9.62 -5.87
N GLY A 256 0.27 -8.45 -5.42
CA GLY A 256 -0.61 -8.28 -4.29
C GLY A 256 -0.01 -8.58 -2.91
N GLN A 257 1.29 -8.89 -2.84
CA GLN A 257 1.97 -9.22 -1.57
C GLN A 257 1.94 -8.06 -0.58
N TRP A 258 1.82 -6.83 -1.05
CA TRP A 258 1.69 -5.64 -0.22
C TRP A 258 0.47 -5.67 0.72
N ARG A 259 -0.58 -6.40 0.37
CA ARG A 259 -1.81 -6.51 1.18
C ARG A 259 -1.66 -7.37 2.43
N PHE A 260 -0.61 -8.19 2.53
CA PHE A 260 -0.42 -9.05 3.69
C PHE A 260 -0.24 -8.25 4.97
N ILE A 261 -0.92 -8.70 6.01
CA ILE A 261 -0.89 -8.12 7.34
C ILE A 261 0.06 -8.95 8.19
N LYS A 262 1.15 -8.33 8.63
CA LYS A 262 2.12 -9.00 9.48
C LYS A 262 1.57 -9.12 10.89
N ILE A 263 1.51 -10.35 11.39
CA ILE A 263 1.16 -10.65 12.79
C ILE A 263 2.37 -11.27 13.47
N GLU A 264 2.77 -10.69 14.60
CA GLU A 264 3.85 -11.19 15.45
C GLU A 264 3.29 -11.57 16.81
N LEU A 265 3.68 -12.76 17.31
CA LEU A 265 3.26 -13.25 18.61
C LEU A 265 4.07 -12.55 19.71
N VAL A 266 3.41 -11.74 20.53
CA VAL A 266 4.03 -11.09 21.71
C VAL A 266 4.01 -11.99 22.92
N LYS A 267 2.86 -12.68 23.17
CA LYS A 267 2.72 -13.70 24.23
C LYS A 267 1.78 -14.81 23.76
N PRO A 268 2.14 -16.07 23.98
CA PRO A 268 1.23 -17.18 23.68
C PRO A 268 -0.03 -17.11 24.55
N ALA A 269 -1.07 -17.79 24.13
CA ALA A 269 -2.25 -18.02 24.95
C ALA A 269 -1.85 -18.70 26.26
N LYS A 270 -2.49 -18.30 27.37
CA LYS A 270 -2.27 -19.03 28.64
C LYS A 270 -2.84 -20.44 28.47
N SER A 271 -2.02 -21.44 28.67
CA SER A 271 -2.51 -22.83 28.74
C SER A 271 -3.59 -22.91 29.83
N VAL A 272 -4.81 -23.30 29.45
CA VAL A 272 -5.82 -23.67 30.43
C VAL A 272 -5.27 -24.93 31.09
N ARG A 273 -4.82 -24.82 32.34
CA ARG A 273 -4.54 -26.01 33.15
C ARG A 273 -5.86 -26.77 33.24
N ALA A 274 -5.91 -27.94 32.63
CA ALA A 274 -6.99 -28.87 32.88
C ALA A 274 -6.98 -29.14 34.40
N THR A 275 -8.00 -28.64 35.08
CA THR A 275 -8.30 -29.07 36.46
C THR A 275 -8.77 -30.51 36.34
N ALA A 276 -7.90 -31.41 36.85
CA ALA A 276 -8.20 -32.82 37.01
C ALA A 276 -9.29 -33.03 38.06
#